data_3ded9f92ee713c1c224aa6e4e9377db6
#
_entry.id   3ded9f92ee713c1c224aa6e4e9377db6
#
_cell.length_a   1.000
_cell.length_b   1.000
_cell.length_c   1.000
_cell.angle_alpha   90.00
_cell.angle_beta   90.00
_cell.angle_gamma   90.00
#
_symmetry.space_group_name_H-M   'P 1'
#
loop_
_entity.id
_entity.type
_entity.pdbx_description
1 polymer ?
#
loop_
_entity_poly.entity_id
_entity_poly.type
_entity_poly.pdbx_seq_one_letter_code
_entity_poly.pdbx_strand_id
1 'polypeptide(L)'
;RRVLPDPRNPRLVNGSFEEDTNGDGRADGWHYQRNVELATEGAMEGVQYLHFENRDHAGISQALQGTAVDGRLVAGLQLQYWVRHTSVVPDPAPGGQAAIVVHFYDNVRREISAVVLGKWRGTLDWQDAKSLVPVPPTAREMIIRIGLNGATGQLDLDDLRMTPVPR
;
A
#
# COMPACT_ATOMS: atom_id res chain seq x y z
N ARG A 1 -17.39 9.71 -10.68
CA ARG A 1 -18.16 8.47 -10.73
C ARG A 1 -17.76 7.53 -9.59
N ARG A 2 -18.73 7.13 -8.82
CA ARG A 2 -18.52 6.22 -7.71
C ARG A 2 -18.52 4.77 -8.21
N VAL A 3 -17.42 4.05 -7.96
CA VAL A 3 -17.32 2.63 -8.24
C VAL A 3 -17.72 1.85 -6.98
N LEU A 4 -18.70 0.97 -7.11
CA LEU A 4 -19.10 0.11 -6.00
C LEU A 4 -18.08 -1.01 -5.81
N PRO A 5 -17.67 -1.29 -4.56
CA PRO A 5 -16.77 -2.40 -4.30
C PRO A 5 -17.41 -3.74 -4.68
N ASP A 6 -16.64 -4.60 -5.33
CA ASP A 6 -17.03 -5.97 -5.64
C ASP A 6 -16.12 -6.93 -4.84
N PRO A 7 -16.65 -7.59 -3.79
CA PRO A 7 -15.83 -8.49 -2.98
C PRO A 7 -15.26 -9.69 -3.74
N ARG A 8 -15.85 -10.04 -4.89
CA ARG A 8 -15.35 -11.13 -5.75
C ARG A 8 -14.21 -10.69 -6.65
N ASN A 9 -14.06 -9.38 -6.82
CA ASN A 9 -13.03 -8.79 -7.68
C ASN A 9 -12.47 -7.52 -7.00
N PRO A 10 -11.79 -7.68 -5.86
CA PRO A 10 -11.26 -6.53 -5.13
C PRO A 10 -10.23 -5.78 -5.98
N ARG A 11 -10.33 -4.47 -5.97
CA ARG A 11 -9.46 -3.57 -6.74
C ARG A 11 -9.01 -2.40 -5.89
N LEU A 12 -7.85 -1.88 -6.22
CA LEU A 12 -7.39 -0.61 -5.67
C LEU A 12 -7.93 0.55 -6.50
N VAL A 13 -8.31 1.61 -5.80
CA VAL A 13 -8.64 2.90 -6.41
C VAL A 13 -7.35 3.70 -6.48
N ASN A 14 -7.07 4.25 -7.66
CA ASN A 14 -5.90 5.11 -7.88
C ASN A 14 -4.58 4.48 -7.37
N GLY A 15 -4.37 3.20 -7.69
CA GLY A 15 -3.09 2.54 -7.41
C GLY A 15 -1.96 3.03 -8.31
N SER A 16 -2.30 3.67 -9.41
CA SER A 16 -1.33 4.32 -10.30
C SER A 16 -0.80 5.63 -9.73
N PHE A 17 -1.50 6.22 -8.74
CA PHE A 17 -1.20 7.52 -8.12
C PHE A 17 -1.29 8.71 -9.08
N GLU A 18 -1.95 8.54 -10.22
CA GLU A 18 -2.07 9.59 -11.24
C GLU A 18 -3.23 10.55 -10.99
N GLU A 19 -4.15 10.22 -10.07
CA GLU A 19 -5.36 11.00 -9.84
C GLU A 19 -5.22 11.88 -8.59
N ASP A 20 -5.36 13.18 -8.81
CA ASP A 20 -5.48 14.22 -7.78
C ASP A 20 -6.47 15.26 -8.29
N THR A 21 -7.77 14.93 -8.20
CA THR A 21 -8.82 15.71 -8.87
C THR A 21 -9.07 17.07 -8.23
N ASN A 22 -8.76 17.25 -6.94
CA ASN A 22 -8.92 18.53 -6.25
C ASN A 22 -7.62 19.35 -6.16
N GLY A 23 -6.50 18.81 -6.67
CA GLY A 23 -5.24 19.52 -6.70
C GLY A 23 -4.60 19.78 -5.34
N ASP A 24 -4.92 18.97 -4.33
CA ASP A 24 -4.41 19.15 -2.96
C ASP A 24 -3.01 18.55 -2.72
N GLY A 25 -2.40 17.93 -3.74
CA GLY A 25 -1.11 17.27 -3.63
C GLY A 25 -1.18 15.89 -3.02
N ARG A 26 -2.39 15.36 -2.83
CA ARG A 26 -2.61 14.04 -2.26
C ARG A 26 -3.30 13.13 -3.26
N ALA A 27 -2.90 11.88 -3.29
CA ALA A 27 -3.51 10.90 -4.18
C ALA A 27 -4.96 10.63 -3.78
N ASP A 28 -5.87 10.74 -4.74
CA ASP A 28 -7.27 10.41 -4.52
C ASP A 28 -7.44 8.95 -4.11
N GLY A 29 -8.40 8.68 -3.23
CA GLY A 29 -8.74 7.32 -2.80
C GLY A 29 -7.84 6.72 -1.74
N TRP A 30 -6.79 7.40 -1.37
CA TRP A 30 -5.90 7.00 -0.27
C TRP A 30 -6.21 7.86 0.96
N HIS A 31 -6.31 7.21 2.11
CA HIS A 31 -6.75 7.84 3.36
C HIS A 31 -5.65 7.86 4.41
N TYR A 32 -5.84 8.64 5.46
CA TYR A 32 -4.90 8.75 6.58
C TYR A 32 -3.47 9.02 6.11
N GLN A 33 -3.34 9.85 5.09
CA GLN A 33 -2.05 10.20 4.51
C GLN A 33 -1.26 11.06 5.48
N ARG A 34 -0.06 10.60 5.83
CA ARG A 34 0.86 11.31 6.71
C ARG A 34 2.28 11.20 6.15
N ASN A 35 2.99 12.32 6.12
CA ASN A 35 4.36 12.39 5.62
C ASN A 35 4.50 11.69 4.27
N VAL A 36 3.59 12.02 3.37
CA VAL A 36 3.54 11.51 2.01
C VAL A 36 3.02 12.61 1.10
N GLU A 37 3.54 12.67 -0.10
CA GLU A 37 3.11 13.62 -1.13
C GLU A 37 3.24 12.99 -2.51
N LEU A 38 2.53 13.55 -3.48
CA LEU A 38 2.73 13.22 -4.88
C LEU A 38 4.00 13.90 -5.38
N ALA A 39 4.82 13.15 -6.10
CA ALA A 39 6.05 13.64 -6.70
C ALA A 39 6.07 13.31 -8.19
N THR A 40 6.76 14.10 -8.98
CA THR A 40 6.76 13.97 -10.44
C THR A 40 8.12 13.62 -11.02
N GLU A 41 9.19 13.83 -10.28
CA GLU A 41 10.53 13.65 -10.79
C GLU A 41 10.92 12.17 -10.81
N GLY A 42 11.02 11.61 -12.01
CA GLY A 42 11.50 10.26 -12.19
C GLY A 42 10.44 9.18 -11.95
N ALA A 43 9.16 9.46 -12.19
CA ALA A 43 8.10 8.45 -12.13
C ALA A 43 8.41 7.28 -13.08
N MET A 44 8.11 6.07 -12.64
CA MET A 44 8.29 4.86 -13.45
C MET A 44 7.11 4.62 -14.38
N GLU A 45 5.92 5.04 -13.98
CA GLU A 45 4.71 4.95 -14.78
C GLU A 45 3.99 6.30 -14.74
N GLY A 46 3.48 6.75 -15.89
CA GLY A 46 2.76 8.02 -15.98
C GLY A 46 3.62 9.22 -15.58
N VAL A 47 3.02 10.12 -14.80
CA VAL A 47 3.59 11.43 -14.49
C VAL A 47 4.03 11.55 -13.05
N GLN A 48 3.39 10.85 -12.13
CA GLN A 48 3.62 11.05 -10.70
C GLN A 48 3.55 9.74 -9.91
N TYR A 49 4.10 9.78 -8.71
CA TYR A 49 4.19 8.64 -7.80
C TYR A 49 4.04 9.13 -6.36
N LEU A 50 3.89 8.21 -5.40
CA LEU A 50 3.87 8.56 -3.98
C LEU A 50 5.29 8.60 -3.41
N HIS A 51 5.61 9.73 -2.79
CA HIS A 51 6.87 9.95 -2.08
C HIS A 51 6.61 10.06 -0.59
N PHE A 52 7.20 9.14 0.18
CA PHE A 52 7.13 9.10 1.63
C PHE A 52 8.46 9.60 2.21
N GLU A 53 8.39 10.47 3.19
CA GLU A 53 9.58 10.92 3.90
C GLU A 53 9.28 11.03 5.40
N ASN A 54 10.13 10.42 6.21
CA ASN A 54 10.01 10.48 7.66
C ASN A 54 11.41 10.67 8.26
N ARG A 55 11.56 11.69 9.10
CA ARG A 55 12.87 12.05 9.66
C ARG A 55 13.04 11.62 11.11
N ASP A 56 11.97 11.14 11.73
CA ASP A 56 11.96 10.81 13.15
C ASP A 56 11.14 9.53 13.37
N HIS A 57 11.67 8.58 14.13
CA HIS A 57 10.94 7.36 14.49
C HIS A 57 9.67 7.62 15.32
N ALA A 58 9.54 8.78 15.95
CA ALA A 58 8.28 9.21 16.58
C ALA A 58 7.21 9.58 15.56
N GLY A 59 7.61 9.83 14.31
CA GLY A 59 6.69 10.15 13.22
C GLY A 59 6.14 8.91 12.55
N ILE A 60 5.07 9.10 11.78
CA ILE A 60 4.45 8.06 10.94
C ILE A 60 4.42 8.57 9.51
N SER A 61 4.71 7.68 8.55
CA SER A 61 4.62 7.99 7.12
C SER A 61 3.85 6.88 6.45
N GLN A 62 2.63 7.17 5.98
CA GLN A 62 1.70 6.15 5.51
C GLN A 62 0.61 6.69 4.60
N ALA A 63 -0.03 5.77 3.89
CA ALA A 63 -1.33 5.95 3.24
C ALA A 63 -2.08 4.62 3.31
N LEU A 64 -3.41 4.68 3.45
CA LEU A 64 -4.26 3.50 3.62
C LEU A 64 -5.41 3.50 2.64
N GLN A 65 -5.85 2.29 2.29
CA GLN A 65 -7.06 2.09 1.51
C GLN A 65 -7.72 0.78 1.95
N GLY A 66 -9.05 0.79 2.11
CA GLY A 66 -9.81 -0.41 2.44
C GLY A 66 -10.72 -0.82 1.31
N THR A 67 -10.98 -2.11 1.19
CA THR A 67 -11.96 -2.65 0.26
C THR A 67 -12.52 -3.97 0.76
N ALA A 68 -13.69 -4.36 0.23
CA ALA A 68 -14.29 -5.65 0.53
C ALA A 68 -13.56 -6.77 -0.24
N VAL A 69 -13.44 -7.93 0.38
CA VAL A 69 -12.91 -9.14 -0.27
C VAL A 69 -13.68 -10.35 0.24
N ASP A 70 -14.09 -11.23 -0.67
CA ASP A 70 -14.74 -12.48 -0.28
C ASP A 70 -13.72 -13.62 -0.31
N GLY A 71 -13.21 -13.98 0.85
CA GLY A 71 -12.22 -15.04 1.00
C GLY A 71 -12.71 -16.42 0.60
N ARG A 72 -14.04 -16.61 0.47
CA ARG A 72 -14.61 -17.86 -0.04
C ARG A 72 -14.34 -18.05 -1.54
N LEU A 73 -14.18 -16.95 -2.27
CA LEU A 73 -14.03 -16.95 -3.72
C LEU A 73 -12.65 -16.45 -4.18
N VAL A 74 -11.96 -15.70 -3.35
CA VAL A 74 -10.64 -15.14 -3.64
C VAL A 74 -9.60 -15.85 -2.78
N ALA A 75 -8.70 -16.58 -3.43
CA ALA A 75 -7.63 -17.32 -2.75
C ALA A 75 -6.41 -16.48 -2.44
N GLY A 76 -6.17 -15.47 -3.25
CA GLY A 76 -4.99 -14.62 -3.11
C GLY A 76 -5.15 -13.30 -3.85
N LEU A 77 -4.24 -12.39 -3.52
CA LEU A 77 -4.11 -11.11 -4.21
C LEU A 77 -2.69 -11.01 -4.74
N GLN A 78 -2.56 -10.82 -6.04
CA GLN A 78 -1.26 -10.56 -6.63
C GLN A 78 -1.01 -9.05 -6.62
N LEU A 79 0.04 -8.62 -5.94
CA LEU A 79 0.48 -7.23 -5.92
C LEU A 79 1.68 -7.08 -6.82
N GLN A 80 1.69 -6.01 -7.61
CA GLN A 80 2.80 -5.64 -8.47
C GLN A 80 2.99 -4.13 -8.36
N TYR A 81 4.25 -3.69 -8.20
CA TYR A 81 4.54 -2.28 -7.95
C TYR A 81 6.00 -1.96 -8.25
N TRP A 82 6.30 -0.68 -8.41
CA TRP A 82 7.66 -0.17 -8.43
C TRP A 82 7.99 0.42 -7.06
N VAL A 83 9.19 0.17 -6.57
CA VAL A 83 9.66 0.66 -5.29
C VAL A 83 11.08 1.21 -5.41
N ARG A 84 11.31 2.34 -4.78
CA ARG A 84 12.63 2.95 -4.61
C ARG A 84 12.74 3.43 -3.17
N HIS A 85 13.92 3.30 -2.56
CA HIS A 85 14.10 3.81 -1.21
C HIS A 85 15.49 4.36 -1.00
N THR A 86 15.60 5.30 -0.06
CA THR A 86 16.83 6.02 0.23
C THR A 86 17.03 6.11 1.73
N SER A 87 18.15 5.59 2.22
CA SER A 87 18.57 5.67 3.61
C SER A 87 17.50 5.25 4.62
N VAL A 88 16.77 4.18 4.31
CA VAL A 88 15.71 3.69 5.18
C VAL A 88 16.29 2.96 6.38
N VAL A 89 15.89 3.41 7.58
CA VAL A 89 16.26 2.81 8.85
C VAL A 89 14.98 2.42 9.58
N PRO A 90 14.72 1.12 9.78
CA PRO A 90 13.53 0.68 10.50
C PRO A 90 13.59 1.07 11.97
N ASP A 91 12.41 1.30 12.55
CA ASP A 91 12.23 1.40 13.98
C ASP A 91 12.14 -0.03 14.54
N PRO A 92 12.86 -0.38 15.63
CA PRO A 92 12.73 -1.70 16.25
C PRO A 92 11.35 -1.97 16.87
N ALA A 93 10.54 -0.94 17.10
CA ALA A 93 9.19 -1.11 17.63
C ALA A 93 8.30 -1.87 16.62
N PRO A 94 7.24 -2.59 17.08
CA PRO A 94 6.27 -3.22 16.17
C PRO A 94 5.65 -2.19 15.21
N GLY A 95 5.56 -2.56 13.92
CA GLY A 95 5.04 -1.67 12.89
C GLY A 95 6.04 -0.63 12.39
N GLY A 96 7.30 -0.70 12.82
CA GLY A 96 8.33 0.26 12.44
C GLY A 96 9.06 -0.06 11.13
N GLN A 97 8.48 -0.89 10.26
CA GLN A 97 9.10 -1.32 9.01
C GLN A 97 8.53 -0.56 7.82
N ALA A 98 9.41 -0.10 6.91
CA ALA A 98 8.98 0.37 5.60
C ALA A 98 8.43 -0.82 4.82
N ALA A 99 7.15 -0.78 4.45
CA ALA A 99 6.46 -1.97 3.93
C ALA A 99 5.12 -1.64 3.29
N ILE A 100 4.61 -2.62 2.58
CA ILE A 100 3.19 -2.74 2.26
C ILE A 100 2.62 -3.80 3.19
N VAL A 101 1.60 -3.46 3.96
CA VAL A 101 0.96 -4.38 4.90
C VAL A 101 -0.50 -4.55 4.49
N VAL A 102 -0.90 -5.81 4.29
CA VAL A 102 -2.28 -6.14 3.95
C VAL A 102 -2.91 -6.81 5.18
N HIS A 103 -3.90 -6.14 5.76
CA HIS A 103 -4.65 -6.63 6.91
C HIS A 103 -5.97 -7.20 6.44
N PHE A 104 -6.32 -8.39 6.91
CA PHE A 104 -7.60 -9.02 6.62
C PHE A 104 -8.48 -9.08 7.86
N TYR A 105 -9.78 -8.86 7.67
CA TYR A 105 -10.79 -8.81 8.72
C TYR A 105 -11.94 -9.75 8.37
N ASP A 106 -12.53 -10.38 9.37
CA ASP A 106 -13.70 -11.23 9.22
C ASP A 106 -15.00 -10.42 9.13
N ASN A 107 -16.15 -11.11 9.13
CA ASN A 107 -17.46 -10.47 9.00
C ASN A 107 -17.90 -9.67 10.25
N VAL A 108 -17.19 -9.79 11.37
CA VAL A 108 -17.41 -8.97 12.57
C VAL A 108 -16.27 -7.98 12.79
N ARG A 109 -15.48 -7.73 11.74
CA ARG A 109 -14.36 -6.78 11.70
C ARG A 109 -13.24 -7.09 12.69
N ARG A 110 -13.03 -8.37 12.96
CA ARG A 110 -11.87 -8.81 13.73
C ARG A 110 -10.71 -9.10 12.77
N GLU A 111 -9.54 -8.57 13.09
CA GLU A 111 -8.34 -8.86 12.30
C GLU A 111 -7.97 -10.34 12.44
N ILE A 112 -7.82 -11.02 11.32
CA ILE A 112 -7.53 -12.45 11.28
C ILE A 112 -6.16 -12.75 10.69
N SER A 113 -5.59 -11.81 9.95
CA SER A 113 -4.28 -11.99 9.30
C SER A 113 -3.70 -10.65 8.91
N ALA A 114 -2.38 -10.57 8.90
CA ALA A 114 -1.65 -9.47 8.31
C ALA A 114 -0.44 -10.01 7.57
N VAL A 115 -0.24 -9.54 6.33
CA VAL A 115 0.90 -9.94 5.49
C VAL A 115 1.74 -8.71 5.24
N VAL A 116 3.04 -8.80 5.53
CA VAL A 116 3.99 -7.71 5.39
C VAL A 116 4.88 -7.99 4.18
N LEU A 117 4.87 -7.07 3.22
CA LEU A 117 5.71 -7.12 2.03
C LEU A 117 6.78 -6.04 2.11
N GLY A 118 7.98 -6.37 1.64
CA GLY A 118 9.09 -5.43 1.58
C GLY A 118 10.00 -5.53 2.77
N LYS A 119 9.72 -4.81 3.87
CA LYS A 119 10.63 -4.56 4.96
C LYS A 119 11.93 -3.94 4.43
N TRP A 120 11.75 -2.88 3.66
CA TRP A 120 12.86 -2.24 2.96
C TRP A 120 13.81 -1.54 3.91
N ARG A 121 15.11 -1.63 3.61
CA ARG A 121 16.18 -1.02 4.39
C ARG A 121 17.24 -0.46 3.44
N GLY A 122 17.86 0.65 3.86
CA GLY A 122 18.97 1.24 3.13
C GLY A 122 18.51 1.94 1.85
N THR A 123 19.31 1.83 0.81
CA THR A 123 19.13 2.55 -0.45
C THR A 123 19.10 1.58 -1.62
N LEU A 124 18.08 1.71 -2.46
CA LEU A 124 17.94 0.94 -3.68
C LEU A 124 17.15 1.77 -4.70
N ASP A 125 17.66 1.83 -5.93
CA ASP A 125 16.95 2.48 -7.03
C ASP A 125 15.71 1.67 -7.44
N TRP A 126 14.90 2.24 -8.31
CA TRP A 126 13.63 1.64 -8.74
C TRP A 126 13.76 0.17 -9.10
N GLN A 127 12.94 -0.64 -8.47
CA GLN A 127 12.78 -2.06 -8.74
C GLN A 127 11.30 -2.37 -8.91
N ASP A 128 10.97 -3.20 -9.88
CA ASP A 128 9.63 -3.79 -9.93
C ASP A 128 9.59 -4.98 -8.99
N ALA A 129 8.47 -5.15 -8.33
CA ALA A 129 8.25 -6.22 -7.37
C ALA A 129 6.89 -6.85 -7.61
N LYS A 130 6.80 -8.14 -7.34
CA LYS A 130 5.60 -8.93 -7.52
C LYS A 130 5.47 -9.89 -6.35
N SER A 131 4.33 -9.88 -5.68
CA SER A 131 4.11 -10.71 -4.50
C SER A 131 2.69 -11.23 -4.49
N LEU A 132 2.53 -12.47 -4.03
CA LEU A 132 1.23 -13.08 -3.83
C LEU A 132 0.89 -13.03 -2.34
N VAL A 133 -0.25 -12.43 -2.03
CA VAL A 133 -0.78 -12.34 -0.67
C VAL A 133 -1.91 -13.35 -0.52
N PRO A 134 -1.77 -14.36 0.34
CA PRO A 134 -2.85 -15.32 0.57
C PRO A 134 -4.03 -14.66 1.28
N VAL A 135 -5.24 -14.98 0.85
CA VAL A 135 -6.47 -14.48 1.46
C VAL A 135 -7.09 -15.58 2.31
N PRO A 136 -7.28 -15.36 3.62
CA PRO A 136 -7.97 -16.33 4.45
C PRO A 136 -9.41 -16.57 3.98
N PRO A 137 -9.94 -17.80 4.02
CA PRO A 137 -11.31 -18.07 3.60
C PRO A 137 -12.37 -17.29 4.37
N THR A 138 -12.07 -16.91 5.62
CA THR A 138 -12.97 -16.12 6.46
C THR A 138 -12.86 -14.61 6.26
N ALA A 139 -11.93 -14.14 5.43
CA ALA A 139 -11.77 -12.73 5.14
C ALA A 139 -13.00 -12.16 4.43
N ARG A 140 -13.44 -10.97 4.86
CA ARG A 140 -14.56 -10.22 4.25
C ARG A 140 -14.17 -8.78 3.94
N GLU A 141 -13.15 -8.26 4.61
CA GLU A 141 -12.60 -6.93 4.35
C GLU A 141 -11.08 -6.98 4.41
N MET A 142 -10.46 -6.04 3.71
CA MET A 142 -9.01 -5.84 3.78
C MET A 142 -8.69 -4.35 3.89
N ILE A 143 -7.58 -4.05 4.55
CA ILE A 143 -6.96 -2.73 4.53
C ILE A 143 -5.52 -2.92 4.06
N ILE A 144 -5.14 -2.15 3.05
CA ILE A 144 -3.75 -2.06 2.60
C ILE A 144 -3.14 -0.77 3.15
N ARG A 145 -2.01 -0.89 3.82
CA ARG A 145 -1.26 0.24 4.37
C ARG A 145 0.12 0.24 3.72
N ILE A 146 0.47 1.35 3.12
CA ILE A 146 1.74 1.52 2.42
C ILE A 146 2.53 2.67 3.04
N GLY A 147 3.84 2.56 3.06
CA GLY A 147 4.70 3.65 3.46
C GLY A 147 5.90 3.22 4.29
N LEU A 148 6.55 4.23 4.86
CA LEU A 148 7.66 4.04 5.81
C LEU A 148 7.16 3.55 7.17
N ASN A 149 5.90 3.81 7.47
CA ASN A 149 5.33 3.55 8.80
C ASN A 149 6.15 4.26 9.88
N GLY A 150 6.84 3.56 10.76
CA GLY A 150 7.72 4.17 11.74
C GLY A 150 9.20 4.22 11.32
N ALA A 151 9.55 3.72 10.14
CA ALA A 151 10.91 3.83 9.63
C ALA A 151 11.23 5.27 9.23
N THR A 152 12.51 5.64 9.29
CA THR A 152 13.00 6.92 8.77
C THR A 152 13.61 6.74 7.39
N GLY A 153 13.77 7.85 6.66
CA GLY A 153 14.33 7.88 5.32
C GLY A 153 13.30 8.29 4.29
N GLN A 154 13.47 7.81 3.07
CA GLN A 154 12.59 8.11 1.95
C GLN A 154 12.17 6.81 1.27
N LEU A 155 10.91 6.76 0.85
CA LEU A 155 10.34 5.64 0.12
C LEU A 155 9.47 6.17 -1.01
N ASP A 156 9.64 5.62 -2.20
CA ASP A 156 8.82 5.94 -3.36
C ASP A 156 8.11 4.69 -3.85
N LEU A 157 6.82 4.80 -4.11
CA LEU A 157 6.01 3.74 -4.69
C LEU A 157 5.30 4.26 -5.94
N ASP A 158 5.26 3.44 -6.96
CA ASP A 158 4.60 3.77 -8.21
C ASP A 158 3.85 2.55 -8.76
N ASP A 159 2.76 2.83 -9.45
CA ASP A 159 1.97 1.85 -10.20
C ASP A 159 1.66 0.58 -9.40
N LEU A 160 1.02 0.75 -8.27
CA LEU A 160 0.59 -0.36 -7.42
C LEU A 160 -0.67 -1.01 -8.01
N ARG A 161 -0.53 -2.24 -8.44
CA ARG A 161 -1.62 -3.04 -9.04
C ARG A 161 -1.96 -4.21 -8.14
N MET A 162 -3.24 -4.50 -8.06
CA MET A 162 -3.75 -5.64 -7.30
C MET A 162 -4.69 -6.44 -8.18
N THR A 163 -4.40 -7.74 -8.32
CA THR A 163 -5.20 -8.65 -9.12
C THR A 163 -5.64 -9.84 -8.25
N PRO A 164 -6.95 -10.13 -8.15
CA PRO A 164 -7.41 -11.27 -7.40
C PRO A 164 -7.07 -12.59 -8.10
N VAL A 165 -6.76 -13.59 -7.28
CA VAL A 165 -6.55 -14.97 -7.73
C VAL A 165 -7.73 -15.79 -7.22
N PRO A 166 -8.51 -16.44 -8.11
CA PRO A 166 -9.67 -17.24 -7.71
C PRO A 166 -9.29 -18.44 -6.85
N ARG A 167 -10.20 -18.76 -5.93
CA ARG A 167 -10.07 -19.98 -5.12
C ARG A 167 -10.56 -21.18 -5.88
#